data_40726382b1450a966fa9527bfbbbc08f
#
_entry.id   40726382b1450a966fa9527bfbbbc08f
#
_cell.length_a   1.000
_cell.length_b   1.000
_cell.length_c   1.000
_cell.angle_alpha   90.00
_cell.angle_beta   90.00
_cell.angle_gamma   90.00
#
_symmetry.space_group_name_H-M   'P 1'
#
loop_
_entity.id
_entity.type
_entity.pdbx_description
1 polymer ?
#
loop_
_entity_poly.entity_id
_entity_poly.type
_entity_poly.pdbx_seq_one_letter_code
_entity_poly.pdbx_strand_id
1 'polypeptide(L)'
;MRAVSKERQTKETSITLFLNLDGGEVRVASGVGFFDHMLTALAVHAGWGLVLNCDGDTWVDGHHSVEDIGIVLGQALGELIDKSGIQRYGCAYIPMDEALCRAV
;
A
#
# COMPACT_ATOMS: atom_id res chain seq x y z
N MET A 1 -15.47 7.75 10.09
CA MET A 1 -14.08 7.64 9.58
C MET A 1 -13.76 6.19 9.28
N ARG A 2 -13.34 5.92 8.05
CA ARG A 2 -12.97 4.56 7.63
C ARG A 2 -11.46 4.39 7.79
N ALA A 3 -11.02 4.06 8.97
CA ALA A 3 -9.61 3.97 9.30
C ALA A 3 -9.28 2.72 10.10
N VAL A 4 -8.08 2.18 9.89
CA VAL A 4 -7.59 0.99 10.57
C VAL A 4 -6.08 1.05 10.74
N SER A 5 -5.59 0.50 11.84
CA SER A 5 -4.17 0.24 12.06
C SER A 5 -3.90 -1.25 11.94
N LYS A 6 -2.79 -1.61 11.30
CA LYS A 6 -2.33 -2.98 11.13
C LYS A 6 -0.85 -3.09 11.48
N GLU A 7 -0.49 -4.24 11.99
CA GLU A 7 0.89 -4.62 12.24
C GLU A 7 1.15 -6.00 11.66
N ARG A 8 2.37 -6.20 11.17
CA ARG A 8 2.84 -7.52 10.74
C ARG A 8 4.30 -7.64 11.07
N GLN A 9 4.65 -8.74 11.70
CA GLN A 9 6.03 -9.06 12.02
C GLN A 9 6.34 -10.49 11.58
N THR A 10 7.36 -10.61 10.77
CA THR A 10 7.92 -11.88 10.33
C THR A 10 9.40 -11.94 10.70
N LYS A 11 10.10 -12.98 10.28
CA LYS A 11 11.57 -13.04 10.44
C LYS A 11 12.27 -12.03 9.55
N GLU A 12 11.65 -11.60 8.45
CA GLU A 12 12.25 -10.73 7.45
C GLU A 12 11.80 -9.28 7.56
N THR A 13 10.59 -9.03 8.11
CA THR A 13 9.99 -7.70 8.09
C THR A 13 9.29 -7.36 9.41
N SER A 14 9.26 -6.06 9.71
CA SER A 14 8.44 -5.48 10.78
C SER A 14 7.69 -4.28 10.21
N ILE A 15 6.37 -4.36 10.16
CA ILE A 15 5.52 -3.38 9.47
C ILE A 15 4.48 -2.82 10.42
N THR A 16 4.33 -1.49 10.40
CA THR A 16 3.18 -0.79 10.96
C THR A 16 2.52 0.02 9.86
N LEU A 17 1.20 -0.03 9.80
CA LEU A 17 0.42 0.66 8.78
C LEU A 17 -0.84 1.26 9.39
N PHE A 18 -1.08 2.54 9.09
CA PHE A 18 -2.36 3.19 9.35
C PHE A 18 -2.95 3.64 8.02
N LEU A 19 -4.16 3.20 7.72
CA LEU A 19 -4.89 3.55 6.51
C LEU A 19 -6.20 4.24 6.89
N ASN A 20 -6.46 5.40 6.28
CA ASN A 20 -7.72 6.12 6.41
C ASN A 20 -8.24 6.45 5.00
N LEU A 21 -9.34 5.83 4.61
CA LEU A 21 -9.93 6.03 3.27
C LEU A 21 -10.56 7.41 3.09
N ASP A 22 -10.74 8.16 4.17
CA ASP A 22 -11.36 9.49 4.13
C ASP A 22 -10.35 10.64 4.12
N GLY A 23 -9.07 10.31 4.03
CA GLY A 23 -8.00 11.29 3.93
C GLY A 23 -7.10 11.35 5.17
N GLY A 24 -6.08 12.18 5.10
CA GLY A 24 -5.14 12.38 6.20
C GLY A 24 -3.70 12.45 5.75
N GLU A 25 -2.78 12.30 6.69
CA GLU A 25 -1.35 12.32 6.42
C GLU A 25 -0.95 11.18 5.49
N VAL A 26 -0.03 11.48 4.57
CA VAL A 26 0.61 10.48 3.71
C VAL A 26 2.11 10.48 4.02
N ARG A 27 2.59 9.40 4.59
CA ARG A 27 4.01 9.22 4.93
C ARG A 27 4.37 7.76 4.81
N VAL A 28 5.21 7.43 3.84
CA VAL A 28 5.56 6.06 3.49
C VAL A 28 7.07 5.86 3.63
N ALA A 29 7.46 4.89 4.42
CA ALA A 29 8.85 4.48 4.62
C ALA A 29 8.94 2.96 4.53
N SER A 30 9.02 2.44 3.31
CA SER A 30 9.11 0.99 3.04
C SER A 30 10.53 0.45 3.08
N GLY A 31 11.53 1.32 2.96
CA GLY A 31 12.92 0.93 2.75
C GLY A 31 13.28 0.74 1.27
N VAL A 32 12.33 0.88 0.36
CA VAL A 32 12.50 0.79 -1.09
C VAL A 32 12.00 2.09 -1.71
N GLY A 33 12.92 2.95 -2.15
CA GLY A 33 12.60 4.33 -2.54
C GLY A 33 11.56 4.44 -3.64
N PHE A 34 11.63 3.61 -4.68
CA PHE A 34 10.64 3.61 -5.76
C PHE A 34 9.25 3.20 -5.26
N PHE A 35 9.21 2.21 -4.35
CA PHE A 35 7.95 1.76 -3.77
C PHE A 35 7.33 2.84 -2.88
N ASP A 36 8.14 3.57 -2.13
CA ASP A 36 7.68 4.73 -1.35
C ASP A 36 6.97 5.75 -2.24
N HIS A 37 7.59 6.06 -3.39
CA HIS A 37 7.02 6.98 -4.37
C HIS A 37 5.70 6.46 -4.93
N MET A 38 5.63 5.18 -5.29
CA MET A 38 4.42 4.58 -5.86
C MET A 38 3.27 4.52 -4.86
N LEU A 39 3.54 4.15 -3.62
CA LEU A 39 2.50 4.11 -2.58
C LEU A 39 2.05 5.51 -2.17
N THR A 40 2.95 6.48 -2.13
CA THR A 40 2.61 7.89 -1.90
C THR A 40 1.70 8.40 -3.03
N ALA A 41 2.04 8.13 -4.28
CA ALA A 41 1.21 8.50 -5.43
C ALA A 41 -0.18 7.85 -5.36
N LEU A 42 -0.24 6.56 -5.02
CA LEU A 42 -1.51 5.86 -4.83
C LEU A 42 -2.38 6.54 -3.78
N ALA A 43 -1.82 6.79 -2.60
CA ALA A 43 -2.57 7.38 -1.48
C ALA A 43 -3.06 8.79 -1.80
N VAL A 44 -2.20 9.63 -2.39
CA VAL A 44 -2.55 11.01 -2.77
C VAL A 44 -3.65 11.02 -3.82
N HIS A 45 -3.54 10.24 -4.88
CA HIS A 45 -4.54 10.22 -5.95
C HIS A 45 -5.86 9.57 -5.52
N ALA A 46 -5.81 8.59 -4.62
CA ALA A 46 -7.01 7.98 -4.05
C ALA A 46 -7.67 8.84 -2.97
N GLY A 47 -7.00 9.89 -2.50
CA GLY A 47 -7.50 10.73 -1.40
C GLY A 47 -7.43 10.05 -0.04
N TRP A 48 -6.48 9.12 0.14
CA TRP A 48 -6.29 8.39 1.41
C TRP A 48 -5.27 9.06 2.31
N GLY A 49 -5.41 8.84 3.62
CA GLY A 49 -4.30 8.95 4.55
C GLY A 49 -3.61 7.60 4.65
N LEU A 50 -2.27 7.59 4.56
CA LEU A 50 -1.48 6.36 4.66
C LEU A 50 -0.18 6.65 5.40
N VAL A 51 -0.03 6.08 6.57
CA VAL A 51 1.22 6.11 7.33
C VAL A 51 1.75 4.70 7.41
N LEU A 52 2.89 4.46 6.78
CA LEU A 52 3.50 3.15 6.66
C LEU A 52 4.96 3.20 7.05
N ASN A 53 5.36 2.29 7.92
CA ASN A 53 6.76 2.04 8.25
C ASN A 53 7.05 0.56 8.07
N CYS A 54 8.15 0.25 7.41
CA CYS A 54 8.65 -1.11 7.25
C CYS A 54 10.14 -1.15 7.53
N ASP A 55 10.54 -2.00 8.45
CA ASP A 55 11.93 -2.39 8.65
C ASP A 55 12.09 -3.81 8.13
N GLY A 56 12.70 -3.95 6.98
CA GLY A 56 12.84 -5.21 6.25
C GLY A 56 14.28 -5.56 5.91
N ASP A 57 14.46 -6.78 5.42
CA ASP A 57 15.74 -7.34 5.03
C ASP A 57 16.21 -6.84 3.64
N THR A 58 16.29 -5.52 3.49
CA THR A 58 16.64 -4.88 2.21
C THR A 58 18.04 -5.19 1.72
N TRP A 59 18.93 -5.72 2.58
CA TRP A 59 20.24 -6.21 2.18
C TRP A 59 20.17 -7.47 1.30
N VAL A 60 19.06 -8.22 1.38
CA VAL A 60 18.78 -9.34 0.45
C VAL A 60 18.27 -8.79 -0.88
N ASP A 61 17.15 -8.15 -0.83
CA ASP A 61 16.50 -7.34 -1.87
C ASP A 61 15.20 -6.75 -1.32
N GLY A 62 14.37 -6.16 -2.17
CA GLY A 62 13.08 -5.59 -1.76
C GLY A 62 11.92 -6.57 -1.71
N HIS A 63 12.12 -7.85 -2.05
CA HIS A 63 11.04 -8.82 -2.26
C HIS A 63 10.14 -8.98 -1.03
N HIS A 64 10.75 -9.32 0.12
CA HIS A 64 9.97 -9.56 1.35
C HIS A 64 9.24 -8.31 1.83
N SER A 65 9.89 -7.15 1.77
CA SER A 65 9.28 -5.88 2.18
C SER A 65 8.07 -5.52 1.32
N VAL A 66 8.21 -5.61 0.00
CA VAL A 66 7.11 -5.30 -0.95
C VAL A 66 5.96 -6.28 -0.81
N GLU A 67 6.25 -7.57 -0.72
CA GLU A 67 5.26 -8.62 -0.55
C GLU A 67 4.46 -8.44 0.75
N ASP A 68 5.15 -8.26 1.87
CA ASP A 68 4.52 -8.16 3.18
C ASP A 68 3.73 -6.85 3.34
N ILE A 69 4.22 -5.75 2.78
CA ILE A 69 3.46 -4.49 2.73
C ILE A 69 2.18 -4.67 1.91
N GLY A 70 2.27 -5.35 0.77
CA GLY A 70 1.09 -5.67 -0.06
C GLY A 70 0.05 -6.47 0.70
N ILE A 71 0.47 -7.47 1.48
CA ILE A 71 -0.41 -8.28 2.33
C ILE A 71 -1.11 -7.40 3.37
N VAL A 72 -0.36 -6.58 4.09
CA VAL A 72 -0.90 -5.72 5.16
C VAL A 72 -1.87 -4.69 4.61
N LEU A 73 -1.50 -4.03 3.50
CA LEU A 73 -2.35 -3.03 2.85
C LEU A 73 -3.65 -3.67 2.33
N GLY A 74 -3.55 -4.86 1.73
CA GLY A 74 -4.72 -5.61 1.26
C GLY A 74 -5.64 -6.01 2.40
N GLN A 75 -5.10 -6.44 3.53
CA GLN A 75 -5.89 -6.74 4.73
C GLN A 75 -6.59 -5.50 5.28
N ALA A 76 -5.89 -4.36 5.34
CA ALA A 76 -6.47 -3.09 5.78
C ALA A 76 -7.62 -2.65 4.87
N LEU A 77 -7.44 -2.69 3.57
CA LEU A 77 -8.50 -2.39 2.59
C LEU A 77 -9.68 -3.33 2.75
N GLY A 78 -9.43 -4.63 2.87
CA GLY A 78 -10.49 -5.64 3.01
C GLY A 78 -11.34 -5.45 4.26
N GLU A 79 -10.77 -4.89 5.32
CA GLU A 79 -11.50 -4.58 6.56
C GLU A 79 -12.35 -3.32 6.43
N LEU A 80 -11.87 -2.32 5.69
CA LEU A 80 -12.53 -1.01 5.59
C LEU A 80 -13.57 -0.92 4.49
N ILE A 81 -13.49 -1.76 3.47
CA ILE A 81 -14.37 -1.68 2.31
C ILE A 81 -15.65 -2.47 2.55
N ASP A 82 -16.79 -1.80 2.37
CA ASP A 82 -18.08 -2.47 2.25
C ASP A 82 -18.20 -3.08 0.84
N LYS A 83 -18.01 -4.37 0.76
CA LYS A 83 -18.02 -5.10 -0.51
C LYS A 83 -19.38 -5.10 -1.21
N SER A 84 -20.45 -4.81 -0.51
CA SER A 84 -21.79 -4.73 -1.11
C SER A 84 -22.00 -3.47 -1.94
N GLY A 85 -21.24 -2.41 -1.64
CA GLY A 85 -21.36 -1.12 -2.30
C GLY A 85 -20.26 -0.80 -3.31
N ILE A 86 -19.30 -1.69 -3.55
CA ILE A 86 -18.19 -1.42 -4.47
C ILE A 86 -18.61 -1.58 -5.93
N GLN A 87 -17.95 -0.81 -6.80
CA GLN A 87 -18.00 -1.03 -8.24
C GLN A 87 -17.18 -2.27 -8.57
N ARG A 88 -17.80 -3.25 -9.21
CA ARG A 88 -17.20 -4.58 -9.40
C ARG A 88 -16.24 -4.65 -10.59
N TYR A 89 -16.33 -3.73 -11.51
CA TYR A 89 -15.52 -3.72 -12.72
C TYR A 89 -14.72 -2.44 -12.78
N GLY A 90 -13.43 -2.58 -13.04
CA GLY A 90 -12.53 -1.44 -13.21
C GLY A 90 -11.36 -1.83 -14.08
N CYS A 91 -10.77 -0.84 -14.73
CA CYS A 91 -9.63 -1.04 -15.61
C CYS A 91 -8.79 0.23 -15.64
N ALA A 92 -7.47 0.07 -15.60
CA ALA A 92 -6.53 1.16 -15.75
C ALA A 92 -5.30 0.73 -16.52
N TYR A 93 -4.80 1.64 -17.36
CA TYR A 93 -3.53 1.50 -18.09
C TYR A 93 -2.61 2.62 -17.62
N ILE A 94 -1.47 2.27 -17.09
CA ILE A 94 -0.48 3.25 -16.60
C ILE A 94 0.84 3.04 -17.33
N PRO A 95 1.18 3.92 -18.25
CA PRO A 95 2.50 3.90 -18.90
C PRO A 95 3.53 4.64 -18.04
N MET A 96 4.74 4.12 -18.04
CA MET A 96 5.91 4.77 -17.45
C MET A 96 7.13 4.39 -18.28
N ASP A 97 7.65 5.35 -19.06
CA ASP A 97 8.73 5.13 -20.03
C ASP A 97 8.41 3.94 -20.95
N GLU A 98 9.25 2.92 -20.96
CA GLU A 98 9.06 1.70 -21.75
C GLU A 98 8.15 0.66 -21.07
N ALA A 99 7.75 0.90 -19.83
CA ALA A 99 6.89 -0.02 -19.10
C ALA A 99 5.41 0.35 -19.24
N LEU A 100 4.55 -0.65 -19.30
CA LEU A 100 3.10 -0.50 -19.29
C LEU A 100 2.49 -1.44 -18.27
N CYS A 101 1.76 -0.90 -17.29
CA CYS A 101 0.96 -1.69 -16.36
C CYS A 101 -0.51 -1.63 -16.77
N ARG A 102 -1.14 -2.80 -16.84
CA ARG A 102 -2.58 -2.93 -17.02
C ARG A 102 -3.15 -3.65 -15.81
N ALA A 103 -4.11 -3.03 -15.14
CA ALA A 103 -4.86 -3.63 -14.04
C ALA A 103 -6.34 -3.72 -14.41
N VAL A 104 -6.93 -4.89 -14.22
CA VAL A 104 -8.33 -5.17 -14.56
C VAL A 104 -9.03 -5.84 -13.38
#